data_61a2eff083e266efadd62ecabfd00840
#
_entry.id   61a2eff083e266efadd62ecabfd00840
#
_cell.length_a   1.000
_cell.length_b   1.000
_cell.length_c   1.000
_cell.angle_alpha   90.00
_cell.angle_beta   90.00
_cell.angle_gamma   90.00
#
_symmetry.space_group_name_H-M   'P 1'
#
loop_
_entity.id
_entity.type
_entity.pdbx_description
1 polymer ?
#
loop_
_entity_poly.entity_id
_entity_poly.type
_entity_poly.pdbx_seq_one_letter_code
_entity_poly.pdbx_strand_id
1 'polypeptide(L)'
;MNRAIFIDRDGTVSEEVGYMYHAGLYKVFSWAGPAIRKINEHGMKAVLITNQSGVGRGYFDEASVDEVHHILQVELAAHNAKLDAIYVCTHHPEAGCDCRKPNPGMLLQAQQELKVNLTQSFVIGDKYLDIETAHNVGAKGILVLTGYGQEEREKYKSNAHQPDFVAQNLMEAVDAIVNGVLA
;
A
#
# COMPACT_ATOMS: atom_id res chain seq x y z
N MET A 1 -9.56 -13.28 14.33
CA MET A 1 -8.89 -12.89 13.07
C MET A 1 -8.10 -11.62 13.31
N ASN A 2 -6.94 -11.48 12.67
CA ASN A 2 -6.11 -10.29 12.79
C ASN A 2 -6.71 -9.10 12.03
N ARG A 3 -6.43 -7.88 12.46
CA ARG A 3 -6.63 -6.67 11.65
C ARG A 3 -5.37 -6.41 10.83
N ALA A 4 -5.50 -5.85 9.64
CA ALA A 4 -4.36 -5.49 8.79
C ALA A 4 -4.46 -4.04 8.29
N ILE A 5 -3.30 -3.45 8.05
CA ILE A 5 -3.16 -2.23 7.27
C ILE A 5 -2.39 -2.63 6.00
N PHE A 6 -3.09 -2.60 4.89
CA PHE A 6 -2.52 -2.77 3.56
C PHE A 6 -2.00 -1.43 3.07
N ILE A 7 -0.77 -1.39 2.58
CA ILE A 7 -0.07 -0.16 2.28
C ILE A 7 0.47 -0.24 0.86
N ASP A 8 0.13 0.73 0.01
CA ASP A 8 0.78 0.86 -1.29
C ASP A 8 2.24 1.27 -1.13
N ARG A 9 3.08 0.95 -2.10
CA ARG A 9 4.52 1.23 -2.06
C ARG A 9 4.83 2.64 -2.56
N ASP A 10 4.65 2.85 -3.85
CA ASP A 10 5.10 4.04 -4.55
C ASP A 10 4.14 5.22 -4.27
N GLY A 11 4.67 6.34 -3.80
CA GLY A 11 3.87 7.49 -3.37
C GLY A 11 3.32 7.39 -1.94
N THR A 12 3.44 6.25 -1.25
CA THR A 12 2.90 6.02 0.11
C THR A 12 3.99 5.67 1.11
N VAL A 13 4.76 4.61 0.87
CA VAL A 13 5.94 4.21 1.68
C VAL A 13 7.21 4.89 1.17
N SER A 14 7.31 5.07 -0.13
CA SER A 14 8.47 5.63 -0.82
C SER A 14 8.07 6.72 -1.82
N GLU A 15 9.05 7.49 -2.28
CA GLU A 15 8.82 8.46 -3.35
C GLU A 15 8.28 7.79 -4.60
N GLU A 16 7.35 8.46 -5.31
CA GLU A 16 6.85 8.04 -6.61
C GLU A 16 7.81 8.50 -7.71
N VAL A 17 8.33 7.59 -8.50
CA VAL A 17 9.29 7.88 -9.59
C VAL A 17 8.83 7.30 -10.94
N GLY A 18 7.55 6.94 -11.05
CA GLY A 18 7.01 6.27 -12.24
C GLY A 18 7.44 4.81 -12.29
N TYR A 19 8.32 4.47 -13.22
CA TYR A 19 8.89 3.13 -13.29
C TYR A 19 10.25 3.06 -12.60
N MET A 20 10.39 2.18 -11.62
CA MET A 20 11.62 1.98 -10.86
C MET A 20 12.60 1.08 -11.64
N TYR A 21 13.37 1.67 -12.54
CA TYR A 21 14.35 0.95 -13.36
C TYR A 21 15.63 0.56 -12.58
N HIS A 22 15.96 1.27 -11.50
CA HIS A 22 17.16 1.05 -10.71
C HIS A 22 16.87 1.20 -9.22
N ALA A 23 17.22 0.20 -8.46
CA ALA A 23 17.03 0.20 -7.00
C ALA A 23 17.73 1.37 -6.28
N GLY A 24 18.82 1.90 -6.85
CA GLY A 24 19.53 3.08 -6.32
C GLY A 24 18.73 4.39 -6.36
N LEU A 25 17.60 4.43 -7.07
CA LEU A 25 16.67 5.57 -7.07
C LEU A 25 15.59 5.44 -6.00
N TYR A 26 15.50 4.28 -5.36
CA TYR A 26 14.48 4.00 -4.36
C TYR A 26 14.72 4.78 -3.08
N LYS A 27 13.76 5.59 -2.67
CA LYS A 27 13.84 6.41 -1.47
C LYS A 27 12.60 6.20 -0.61
N VAL A 28 12.83 5.61 0.55
CA VAL A 28 11.80 5.44 1.58
C VAL A 28 11.55 6.77 2.27
N PHE A 29 10.29 7.13 2.48
CA PHE A 29 9.95 8.31 3.25
C PHE A 29 10.37 8.16 4.71
N SER A 30 10.89 9.22 5.31
CA SER A 30 11.41 9.20 6.69
C SER A 30 10.37 8.79 7.75
N TRP A 31 9.11 8.97 7.47
CA TRP A 31 8.00 8.57 8.35
C TRP A 31 7.54 7.12 8.16
N ALA A 32 7.96 6.44 7.10
CA ALA A 32 7.46 5.09 6.79
C ALA A 32 7.87 4.06 7.83
N GLY A 33 9.14 4.03 8.23
CA GLY A 33 9.63 3.14 9.28
C GLY A 33 8.88 3.34 10.61
N PRO A 34 8.85 4.57 11.16
CA PRO A 34 8.08 4.87 12.38
C PRO A 34 6.59 4.52 12.28
N ALA A 35 5.93 4.77 11.12
CA ALA A 35 4.53 4.44 10.92
C ALA A 35 4.29 2.92 10.95
N ILE A 36 5.10 2.14 10.22
CA ILE A 36 4.99 0.68 10.17
C ILE A 36 5.32 0.06 11.54
N ARG A 37 6.32 0.58 12.24
CA ARG A 37 6.59 0.18 13.62
C ARG A 37 5.35 0.38 14.51
N LYS A 38 4.67 1.51 14.40
CA LYS A 38 3.46 1.79 15.16
C LYS A 38 2.34 0.78 14.87
N ILE A 39 2.17 0.36 13.61
CA ILE A 39 1.25 -0.71 13.24
C ILE A 39 1.60 -2.01 13.99
N ASN A 40 2.89 -2.39 13.97
CA ASN A 40 3.38 -3.60 14.64
C ASN A 40 3.15 -3.55 16.16
N GLU A 41 3.42 -2.41 16.80
CA GLU A 41 3.23 -2.20 18.24
C GLU A 41 1.76 -2.30 18.67
N HIS A 42 0.82 -1.99 17.78
CA HIS A 42 -0.63 -2.14 18.01
C HIS A 42 -1.18 -3.53 17.62
N GLY A 43 -0.31 -4.49 17.31
CA GLY A 43 -0.69 -5.86 17.02
C GLY A 43 -1.45 -6.05 15.70
N MET A 44 -1.43 -5.06 14.81
CA MET A 44 -1.98 -5.18 13.48
C MET A 44 -0.95 -5.70 12.49
N LYS A 45 -1.41 -6.35 11.42
CA LYS A 45 -0.55 -6.79 10.32
C LYS A 45 -0.22 -5.62 9.41
N ALA A 46 1.08 -5.39 9.15
CA ALA A 46 1.55 -4.45 8.15
C ALA A 46 1.81 -5.22 6.85
N VAL A 47 1.06 -4.94 5.79
CA VAL A 47 1.11 -5.68 4.52
C VAL A 47 1.33 -4.72 3.36
N LEU A 48 2.39 -4.92 2.59
CA LEU A 48 2.62 -4.15 1.37
C LEU A 48 1.84 -4.76 0.21
N ILE A 49 1.16 -3.92 -0.57
CA ILE A 49 0.45 -4.32 -1.79
C ILE A 49 0.83 -3.36 -2.93
N THR A 50 1.39 -3.85 -4.02
CA THR A 50 1.89 -2.98 -5.08
C THR A 50 1.63 -3.50 -6.48
N ASN A 51 1.26 -2.60 -7.41
CA ASN A 51 1.16 -2.88 -8.83
C ASN A 51 2.48 -2.54 -9.52
N GLN A 52 3.20 -3.54 -10.01
CA GLN A 52 4.51 -3.39 -10.68
C GLN A 52 4.41 -3.80 -12.15
N SER A 53 3.58 -3.10 -12.91
CA SER A 53 3.32 -3.45 -14.32
C SER A 53 4.52 -3.26 -15.26
N GLY A 54 5.60 -2.61 -14.80
CA GLY A 54 6.85 -2.53 -15.56
C GLY A 54 7.43 -3.89 -15.90
N VAL A 55 7.24 -4.90 -15.05
CA VAL A 55 7.61 -6.30 -15.32
C VAL A 55 6.81 -6.84 -16.50
N GLY A 56 5.48 -6.78 -16.44
CA GLY A 56 4.62 -7.25 -17.53
C GLY A 56 4.76 -6.47 -18.82
N ARG A 57 5.29 -5.25 -18.76
CA ARG A 57 5.66 -4.44 -19.95
C ARG A 57 7.06 -4.72 -20.48
N GLY A 58 7.86 -5.54 -19.75
CA GLY A 58 9.25 -5.82 -20.12
C GLY A 58 10.23 -4.67 -19.87
N TYR A 59 9.89 -3.72 -18.98
CA TYR A 59 10.78 -2.58 -18.68
C TYR A 59 11.88 -2.96 -17.68
N PHE A 60 11.61 -3.89 -16.78
CA PHE A 60 12.52 -4.48 -15.80
C PHE A 60 11.99 -5.86 -15.40
N ASP A 61 12.82 -6.65 -14.75
CA ASP A 61 12.49 -8.01 -14.32
C ASP A 61 11.99 -8.07 -12.85
N GLU A 62 11.53 -9.25 -12.44
CA GLU A 62 11.08 -9.49 -11.05
C GLU A 62 12.24 -9.34 -10.06
N ALA A 63 13.47 -9.69 -10.44
CA ALA A 63 14.64 -9.55 -9.57
C ALA A 63 14.89 -8.08 -9.18
N SER A 64 14.63 -7.14 -10.10
CA SER A 64 14.69 -5.70 -9.82
C SER A 64 13.64 -5.27 -8.79
N VAL A 65 12.45 -5.86 -8.82
CA VAL A 65 11.40 -5.61 -7.82
C VAL A 65 11.81 -6.18 -6.46
N ASP A 66 12.37 -7.38 -6.43
CA ASP A 66 12.85 -8.03 -5.21
C ASP A 66 13.99 -7.24 -4.56
N GLU A 67 14.90 -6.68 -5.37
CA GLU A 67 15.99 -5.82 -4.87
C GLU A 67 15.42 -4.58 -4.16
N VAL A 68 14.45 -3.91 -4.76
CA VAL A 68 13.76 -2.75 -4.14
C VAL A 68 13.08 -3.14 -2.83
N HIS A 69 12.41 -4.29 -2.77
CA HIS A 69 11.78 -4.78 -1.56
C HIS A 69 12.80 -5.17 -0.48
N HIS A 70 13.97 -5.69 -0.89
CA HIS A 70 15.05 -5.96 0.06
C HIS A 70 15.57 -4.65 0.70
N ILE A 71 15.80 -3.61 -0.10
CA ILE A 71 16.20 -2.28 0.41
C ILE A 71 15.14 -1.76 1.39
N LEU A 72 13.86 -1.82 1.03
CA LEU A 72 12.78 -1.41 1.92
C LEU A 72 12.83 -2.16 3.26
N GLN A 73 12.98 -3.47 3.24
CA GLN A 73 13.03 -4.28 4.47
C GLN A 73 14.23 -3.92 5.35
N VAL A 74 15.39 -3.63 4.76
CA VAL A 74 16.59 -3.16 5.48
C VAL A 74 16.33 -1.81 6.15
N GLU A 75 15.74 -0.86 5.42
CA GLU A 75 15.38 0.46 5.96
C GLU A 75 14.36 0.35 7.10
N LEU A 76 13.35 -0.49 6.95
CA LEU A 76 12.35 -0.71 7.99
C LEU A 76 12.96 -1.35 9.25
N ALA A 77 13.88 -2.31 9.08
CA ALA A 77 14.56 -2.96 10.19
C ALA A 77 15.37 -1.98 11.05
N ALA A 78 15.97 -0.93 10.43
CA ALA A 78 16.66 0.13 11.14
C ALA A 78 15.74 0.93 12.10
N HIS A 79 14.43 0.89 11.86
CA HIS A 79 13.39 1.49 12.71
C HIS A 79 12.69 0.48 13.62
N ASN A 80 13.17 -0.77 13.73
CA ASN A 80 12.48 -1.87 14.40
C ASN A 80 11.05 -2.11 13.86
N ALA A 81 10.86 -1.84 12.58
CA ALA A 81 9.61 -2.07 11.86
C ALA A 81 9.73 -3.28 10.94
N LYS A 82 8.62 -3.97 10.69
CA LYS A 82 8.57 -5.11 9.78
C LYS A 82 7.27 -5.14 8.99
N LEU A 83 7.35 -5.64 7.76
CA LEU A 83 6.18 -6.08 7.00
C LEU A 83 5.89 -7.55 7.31
N ASP A 84 4.61 -7.87 7.52
CA ASP A 84 4.17 -9.26 7.72
C ASP A 84 4.09 -10.02 6.38
N ALA A 85 3.83 -9.32 5.29
CA ALA A 85 3.86 -9.84 3.92
C ALA A 85 4.03 -8.71 2.88
N ILE A 86 4.45 -9.10 1.68
CA ILE A 86 4.51 -8.25 0.49
C ILE A 86 3.80 -8.99 -0.65
N TYR A 87 2.78 -8.37 -1.24
CA TYR A 87 2.08 -8.89 -2.42
C TYR A 87 2.29 -7.95 -3.60
N VAL A 88 2.63 -8.54 -4.74
CA VAL A 88 3.00 -7.81 -5.95
C VAL A 88 2.17 -8.31 -7.13
N CYS A 89 1.60 -7.39 -7.88
CA CYS A 89 1.06 -7.70 -9.19
C CYS A 89 2.03 -7.24 -10.28
N THR A 90 2.65 -8.18 -10.96
CA THR A 90 3.63 -7.93 -12.04
C THR A 90 3.00 -7.95 -13.44
N HIS A 91 1.69 -8.22 -13.55
CA HIS A 91 1.02 -8.37 -14.83
C HIS A 91 0.91 -7.04 -15.62
N HIS A 92 0.90 -7.18 -16.95
CA HIS A 92 0.53 -6.08 -17.83
C HIS A 92 -0.89 -5.56 -17.48
N PRO A 93 -1.16 -4.24 -17.59
CA PRO A 93 -2.48 -3.69 -17.23
C PRO A 93 -3.66 -4.34 -17.96
N GLU A 94 -3.43 -4.81 -19.18
CA GLU A 94 -4.46 -5.45 -20.03
C GLU A 94 -4.57 -6.97 -19.84
N ALA A 95 -3.82 -7.55 -18.91
CA ALA A 95 -3.82 -9.01 -18.70
C ALA A 95 -5.11 -9.53 -18.05
N GLY A 96 -5.97 -8.66 -17.50
CA GLY A 96 -7.24 -9.06 -16.90
C GLY A 96 -7.06 -9.93 -15.64
N CYS A 97 -5.95 -9.79 -14.91
CA CYS A 97 -5.68 -10.59 -13.71
C CYS A 97 -6.48 -10.10 -12.50
N ASP A 98 -6.72 -11.01 -11.55
CA ASP A 98 -7.45 -10.72 -10.32
C ASP A 98 -6.60 -9.97 -9.26
N CYS A 99 -5.26 -9.98 -9.37
CA CYS A 99 -4.37 -9.39 -8.38
C CYS A 99 -4.13 -7.88 -8.58
N ARG A 100 -4.30 -7.36 -9.82
CA ARG A 100 -4.03 -5.95 -10.10
C ARG A 100 -5.07 -5.05 -9.48
N LYS A 101 -4.68 -4.18 -8.55
CA LYS A 101 -5.54 -3.10 -8.02
C LYS A 101 -6.18 -2.31 -9.18
N PRO A 102 -7.50 -2.03 -9.16
CA PRO A 102 -8.40 -2.14 -8.02
C PRO A 102 -8.99 -3.53 -7.75
N ASN A 103 -8.63 -4.59 -8.50
CA ASN A 103 -9.07 -5.95 -8.17
C ASN A 103 -8.49 -6.38 -6.82
N PRO A 104 -9.27 -7.09 -5.98
CA PRO A 104 -8.90 -7.34 -4.59
C PRO A 104 -8.02 -8.59 -4.37
N GLY A 105 -7.49 -9.22 -5.43
CA GLY A 105 -6.82 -10.52 -5.31
C GLY A 105 -5.68 -10.55 -4.29
N MET A 106 -4.86 -9.50 -4.21
CA MET A 106 -3.80 -9.42 -3.19
C MET A 106 -4.34 -9.39 -1.75
N LEU A 107 -5.46 -8.71 -1.52
CA LEU A 107 -6.12 -8.67 -0.21
C LEU A 107 -6.74 -10.01 0.15
N LEU A 108 -7.37 -10.67 -0.81
CA LEU A 108 -7.97 -12.00 -0.62
C LEU A 108 -6.90 -13.07 -0.33
N GLN A 109 -5.74 -12.97 -0.98
CA GLN A 109 -4.59 -13.82 -0.69
C GLN A 109 -4.10 -13.60 0.75
N ALA A 110 -3.91 -12.36 1.17
CA ALA A 110 -3.54 -12.01 2.53
C ALA A 110 -4.57 -12.50 3.57
N GLN A 111 -5.87 -12.42 3.24
CA GLN A 111 -6.93 -12.95 4.10
C GLN A 111 -6.73 -14.43 4.40
N GLN A 112 -6.38 -15.22 3.40
CA GLN A 112 -6.18 -16.66 3.53
C GLN A 112 -4.89 -16.99 4.30
N GLU A 113 -3.77 -16.33 3.96
CA GLU A 113 -2.45 -16.63 4.49
C GLU A 113 -2.23 -16.08 5.91
N LEU A 114 -2.65 -14.83 6.17
CA LEU A 114 -2.42 -14.14 7.44
C LEU A 114 -3.63 -14.19 8.39
N LYS A 115 -4.74 -14.81 7.97
CA LYS A 115 -6.00 -14.91 8.74
C LYS A 115 -6.52 -13.52 9.16
N VAL A 116 -6.50 -12.56 8.25
CA VAL A 116 -6.98 -11.19 8.49
C VAL A 116 -8.48 -11.08 8.26
N ASN A 117 -9.12 -10.17 8.98
CA ASN A 117 -10.50 -9.75 8.74
C ASN A 117 -10.49 -8.49 7.88
N LEU A 118 -10.85 -8.61 6.60
CA LEU A 118 -10.81 -7.50 5.66
C LEU A 118 -11.76 -6.37 6.04
N THR A 119 -12.96 -6.67 6.55
CA THR A 119 -13.95 -5.65 6.93
C THR A 119 -13.54 -4.83 8.17
N GLN A 120 -12.52 -5.27 8.90
CA GLN A 120 -11.90 -4.54 10.02
C GLN A 120 -10.51 -4.02 9.67
N SER A 121 -10.13 -4.07 8.41
CA SER A 121 -8.80 -3.71 7.90
C SER A 121 -8.87 -2.42 7.09
N PHE A 122 -7.70 -1.90 6.75
CA PHE A 122 -7.54 -0.62 6.06
C PHE A 122 -6.64 -0.80 4.84
N VAL A 123 -6.88 -0.01 3.81
CA VAL A 123 -5.94 0.17 2.68
C VAL A 123 -5.52 1.63 2.66
N ILE A 124 -4.23 1.88 2.60
CA ILE A 124 -3.64 3.22 2.52
C ILE A 124 -2.88 3.31 1.20
N GLY A 125 -3.21 4.30 0.40
CA GLY A 125 -2.54 4.56 -0.87
C GLY A 125 -2.68 6.00 -1.34
N ASP A 126 -1.95 6.34 -2.37
CA ASP A 126 -1.92 7.68 -2.97
C ASP A 126 -2.86 7.80 -4.19
N LYS A 127 -3.56 6.71 -4.56
CA LYS A 127 -4.44 6.67 -5.73
C LYS A 127 -5.84 6.20 -5.38
N TYR A 128 -6.84 6.67 -6.12
CA TYR A 128 -8.22 6.22 -5.95
C TYR A 128 -8.41 4.72 -6.21
N LEU A 129 -7.55 4.09 -7.03
CA LEU A 129 -7.58 2.65 -7.19
C LEU A 129 -7.30 1.87 -5.89
N ASP A 130 -6.57 2.45 -4.93
CA ASP A 130 -6.34 1.85 -3.62
C ASP A 130 -7.61 1.90 -2.77
N ILE A 131 -8.34 3.03 -2.85
CA ILE A 131 -9.62 3.22 -2.18
C ILE A 131 -10.66 2.25 -2.74
N GLU A 132 -10.75 2.13 -4.06
CA GLU A 132 -11.62 1.17 -4.72
C GLU A 132 -11.28 -0.28 -4.33
N THR A 133 -9.97 -0.62 -4.27
CA THR A 133 -9.52 -1.93 -3.80
C THR A 133 -10.01 -2.23 -2.39
N ALA A 134 -9.96 -1.26 -1.46
CA ALA A 134 -10.46 -1.39 -0.11
C ALA A 134 -11.96 -1.67 -0.10
N HIS A 135 -12.72 -0.84 -0.78
CA HIS A 135 -14.19 -0.92 -0.82
C HIS A 135 -14.70 -2.22 -1.44
N ASN A 136 -13.97 -2.78 -2.43
CA ASN A 136 -14.31 -4.05 -3.07
C ASN A 136 -14.30 -5.26 -2.11
N VAL A 137 -13.72 -5.12 -0.93
CA VAL A 137 -13.69 -6.15 0.13
C VAL A 137 -14.33 -5.69 1.44
N GLY A 138 -14.95 -4.51 1.46
CA GLY A 138 -15.55 -3.92 2.66
C GLY A 138 -14.55 -3.41 3.68
N ALA A 139 -13.29 -3.20 3.28
CA ALA A 139 -12.26 -2.51 4.08
C ALA A 139 -12.42 -0.98 3.95
N LYS A 140 -11.79 -0.23 4.86
CA LYS A 140 -11.76 1.23 4.78
C LYS A 140 -10.57 1.69 3.94
N GLY A 141 -10.79 2.64 3.03
CA GLY A 141 -9.79 3.22 2.16
C GLY A 141 -9.33 4.60 2.63
N ILE A 142 -8.02 4.79 2.76
CA ILE A 142 -7.40 6.04 3.22
C ILE A 142 -6.51 6.57 2.11
N LEU A 143 -6.80 7.78 1.65
CA LEU A 143 -5.98 8.48 0.67
C LEU A 143 -4.89 9.28 1.38
N VAL A 144 -3.64 9.06 1.04
CA VAL A 144 -2.53 9.94 1.46
C VAL A 144 -2.25 10.98 0.37
N LEU A 145 -1.89 12.20 0.79
CA LEU A 145 -1.65 13.32 -0.15
C LEU A 145 -0.19 13.36 -0.67
N THR A 146 0.62 12.37 -0.33
CA THR A 146 1.93 12.14 -0.95
C THR A 146 1.77 11.51 -2.33
N GLY A 147 2.84 11.36 -3.09
CA GLY A 147 2.79 10.79 -4.43
C GLY A 147 1.80 11.54 -5.34
N TYR A 148 0.87 10.82 -5.92
CA TYR A 148 -0.21 11.38 -6.75
C TYR A 148 -1.42 11.85 -5.94
N GLY A 149 -1.47 11.64 -4.62
CA GLY A 149 -2.68 11.80 -3.82
C GLY A 149 -3.32 13.18 -3.89
N GLN A 150 -2.52 14.25 -3.97
CA GLN A 150 -3.04 15.61 -4.14
C GLN A 150 -3.78 15.78 -5.48
N GLU A 151 -3.21 15.28 -6.57
CA GLU A 151 -3.82 15.34 -7.91
C GLU A 151 -5.05 14.42 -7.99
N GLU A 152 -4.94 13.21 -7.46
CA GLU A 152 -6.02 12.23 -7.41
C GLU A 152 -7.23 12.79 -6.65
N ARG A 153 -7.01 13.42 -5.49
CA ARG A 153 -8.07 14.06 -4.71
C ARG A 153 -8.83 15.12 -5.52
N GLU A 154 -8.11 15.96 -6.25
CA GLU A 154 -8.74 16.99 -7.06
C GLU A 154 -9.49 16.41 -8.26
N LYS A 155 -8.89 15.44 -8.94
CA LYS A 155 -9.43 14.81 -10.14
C LYS A 155 -10.69 14.00 -9.88
N TYR A 156 -10.75 13.30 -8.74
CA TYR A 156 -11.80 12.32 -8.43
C TYR A 156 -12.78 12.78 -7.35
N LYS A 157 -12.96 14.10 -7.16
CA LYS A 157 -13.93 14.65 -6.19
C LYS A 157 -15.36 14.11 -6.30
N SER A 158 -15.76 13.68 -7.49
CA SER A 158 -17.11 13.13 -7.77
C SER A 158 -17.10 11.61 -7.97
N ASN A 159 -16.01 10.92 -7.62
CA ASN A 159 -15.94 9.46 -7.72
C ASN A 159 -16.91 8.81 -6.73
N ALA A 160 -17.50 7.66 -7.10
CA ALA A 160 -18.38 6.88 -6.23
C ALA A 160 -17.61 6.32 -5.00
N HIS A 161 -16.34 5.98 -5.17
CA HIS A 161 -15.45 5.50 -4.10
C HIS A 161 -14.70 6.68 -3.46
N GLN A 162 -15.36 7.43 -2.57
CA GLN A 162 -14.67 8.45 -1.79
C GLN A 162 -13.84 7.82 -0.67
N PRO A 163 -12.64 8.35 -0.35
CA PRO A 163 -11.85 7.85 0.78
C PRO A 163 -12.60 8.02 2.10
N ASP A 164 -12.52 7.01 2.97
CA ASP A 164 -13.06 7.08 4.34
C ASP A 164 -12.29 8.10 5.19
N PHE A 165 -11.04 8.37 4.83
CA PHE A 165 -10.19 9.39 5.43
C PHE A 165 -9.15 9.90 4.45
N VAL A 166 -8.72 11.15 4.62
CA VAL A 166 -7.62 11.76 3.85
C VAL A 166 -6.54 12.19 4.83
N ALA A 167 -5.32 11.73 4.65
CA ALA A 167 -4.17 12.04 5.49
C ALA A 167 -3.06 12.72 4.67
N GLN A 168 -2.22 13.52 5.33
CA GLN A 168 -1.07 14.15 4.66
C GLN A 168 -0.02 13.12 4.20
N ASN A 169 0.15 12.05 4.99
CA ASN A 169 1.13 10.99 4.75
C ASN A 169 0.76 9.70 5.50
N LEU A 170 1.57 8.66 5.33
CA LEU A 170 1.35 7.37 5.99
C LEU A 170 1.31 7.46 7.52
N MET A 171 2.12 8.31 8.15
CA MET A 171 2.15 8.44 9.61
C MET A 171 0.81 8.96 10.13
N GLU A 172 0.28 10.03 9.53
CA GLU A 172 -1.03 10.59 9.93
C GLU A 172 -2.16 9.58 9.70
N ALA A 173 -2.12 8.82 8.60
CA ALA A 173 -3.08 7.76 8.33
C ALA A 173 -3.06 6.68 9.43
N VAL A 174 -1.86 6.22 9.81
CA VAL A 174 -1.69 5.24 10.89
C VAL A 174 -2.15 5.80 12.22
N ASP A 175 -1.81 7.05 12.53
CA ASP A 175 -2.25 7.73 13.76
C ASP A 175 -3.78 7.77 13.86
N ALA A 176 -4.48 8.10 12.78
CA ALA A 176 -5.93 8.11 12.74
C ALA A 176 -6.54 6.72 13.02
N ILE A 177 -5.93 5.66 12.48
CA ILE A 177 -6.37 4.28 12.69
C ILE A 177 -6.17 3.86 14.15
N VAL A 178 -4.95 4.02 14.69
CA VAL A 178 -4.61 3.50 16.03
C VAL A 178 -5.29 4.28 17.14
N ASN A 179 -5.59 5.57 16.92
CA ASN A 179 -6.33 6.40 17.87
C ASN A 179 -7.86 6.23 17.77
N GLY A 180 -8.35 5.33 16.90
CA GLY A 180 -9.77 5.02 16.78
C GLY A 180 -10.62 6.08 16.08
N VAL A 181 -10.00 7.00 15.33
CA VAL A 181 -10.74 8.00 14.52
C VAL A 181 -11.56 7.32 13.43
N LEU A 182 -11.14 6.14 13.00
CA LEU A 182 -11.75 5.34 11.93
C LEU A 182 -12.36 4.03 12.46
N ALA A 183 -12.86 4.02 13.67
CA ALA A 183 -13.47 2.84 14.29
C ALA A 183 -14.77 2.42 13.55
#